data_fc6efcd529ec51679ae7569bb43a402e
#
_entry.id   fc6efcd529ec51679ae7569bb43a402e
#
_cell.length_a   1.000
_cell.length_b   1.000
_cell.length_c   1.000
_cell.angle_alpha   90.00
_cell.angle_beta   90.00
_cell.angle_gamma   90.00
#
_symmetry.space_group_name_H-M   'P 1'
#
loop_
_entity.id
_entity.type
_entity.pdbx_description
1 polymer ?
#
loop_
_entity_poly.entity_id
_entity_poly.type
_entity_poly.pdbx_seq_one_letter_code
_entity_poly.pdbx_strand_id
1 'polypeptide(L)'
;MQKTTTHKNELDTKVNVFLKKTALQNVYESFYEKMYEHCNEFGETLEIGSASGKSRNSFKNIFLSDVVFSHHSDTVCDAHFLPFKNKNFSNIIAIDTFHHLQNPLMFVKEASRILTNGGRMALIEPLVTPISQIIYKFFHDEDCSTNINPFQINAPDQKRNPLKDGNNGLPTAFFLKKKDSFHKKFPELKIVKFQRLSLFVYPLTGGYRNWCLMPSLLVKSLLKVENFLLPLLGRLMALRMLVVIEKRK
;
A
#
# COMPACT_ATOMS: atom_id res chain seq x y z
N MET A 1 -2.57 14.43 23.47
CA MET A 1 -3.88 13.76 23.64
C MET A 1 -4.92 14.10 22.57
N GLN A 2 -5.28 15.36 22.29
CA GLN A 2 -6.31 15.69 21.29
C GLN A 2 -6.02 15.15 19.86
N LYS A 3 -4.78 15.26 19.35
CA LYS A 3 -4.43 14.77 17.99
C LYS A 3 -4.59 13.26 17.85
N THR A 4 -4.18 12.49 18.84
CA THR A 4 -4.28 11.02 18.81
C THR A 4 -5.73 10.55 18.76
N THR A 5 -6.62 11.24 19.45
CA THR A 5 -8.07 10.96 19.43
C THR A 5 -8.69 11.28 18.06
N THR A 6 -8.26 12.38 17.42
CA THR A 6 -8.73 12.77 16.08
C THR A 6 -8.34 11.74 15.02
N HIS A 7 -7.07 11.32 14.98
CA HIS A 7 -6.60 10.30 14.01
C HIS A 7 -7.30 8.96 14.23
N LYS A 8 -7.53 8.56 15.48
CA LYS A 8 -8.29 7.34 15.79
C LYS A 8 -9.71 7.41 15.21
N ASN A 9 -10.45 8.50 15.45
CA ASN A 9 -11.81 8.66 14.93
C ASN A 9 -11.84 8.63 13.39
N GLU A 10 -10.82 9.18 12.73
CA GLU A 10 -10.69 9.12 11.27
C GLU A 10 -10.45 7.69 10.78
N LEU A 11 -9.54 6.95 11.42
CA LEU A 11 -9.29 5.55 11.10
C LEU A 11 -10.54 4.72 11.30
N ASP A 12 -11.21 4.86 12.45
CA ASP A 12 -12.46 4.14 12.76
C ASP A 12 -13.55 4.45 11.71
N THR A 13 -13.63 5.69 11.23
CA THR A 13 -14.55 6.07 10.16
C THR A 13 -14.21 5.36 8.85
N LYS A 14 -12.95 5.34 8.43
CA LYS A 14 -12.49 4.61 7.23
C LYS A 14 -12.77 3.12 7.35
N VAL A 15 -12.45 2.52 8.50
CA VAL A 15 -12.72 1.09 8.79
C VAL A 15 -14.21 0.80 8.71
N ASN A 16 -15.07 1.61 9.31
CA ASN A 16 -16.52 1.44 9.24
C ASN A 16 -17.08 1.53 7.82
N VAL A 17 -16.58 2.45 7.00
CA VAL A 17 -16.95 2.52 5.57
C VAL A 17 -16.52 1.24 4.85
N PHE A 18 -15.29 0.77 5.09
CA PHE A 18 -14.76 -0.46 4.50
C PHE A 18 -15.62 -1.68 4.87
N LEU A 19 -15.92 -1.86 6.15
CA LEU A 19 -16.71 -3.01 6.66
C LEU A 19 -18.14 -3.04 6.11
N LYS A 20 -18.72 -1.89 5.76
CA LYS A 20 -20.06 -1.80 5.16
C LYS A 20 -20.07 -2.07 3.65
N LYS A 21 -18.93 -2.08 2.98
CA LYS A 21 -18.82 -2.18 1.51
C LYS A 21 -18.28 -3.52 1.06
N THR A 22 -19.14 -4.52 0.90
CA THR A 22 -18.75 -5.85 0.40
C THR A 22 -17.99 -5.79 -0.94
N ALA A 23 -18.38 -4.89 -1.85
CA ALA A 23 -17.69 -4.72 -3.12
C ALA A 23 -16.22 -4.28 -2.93
N LEU A 24 -15.97 -3.33 -2.01
CA LEU A 24 -14.61 -2.88 -1.69
C LEU A 24 -13.81 -4.01 -1.01
N GLN A 25 -14.43 -4.74 -0.07
CA GLN A 25 -13.78 -5.88 0.60
C GLN A 25 -13.36 -6.96 -0.41
N ASN A 26 -14.20 -7.29 -1.42
CA ASN A 26 -13.87 -8.25 -2.46
C ASN A 26 -12.69 -7.79 -3.34
N VAL A 27 -12.59 -6.48 -3.60
CA VAL A 27 -11.41 -5.93 -4.32
C VAL A 27 -10.15 -6.06 -3.49
N TYR A 28 -10.19 -5.73 -2.18
CA TYR A 28 -9.03 -5.87 -1.29
C TYR A 28 -8.65 -7.34 -1.10
N GLU A 29 -9.61 -8.26 -1.05
CA GLU A 29 -9.34 -9.69 -1.04
C GLU A 29 -8.52 -10.11 -2.27
N SER A 30 -8.91 -9.67 -3.47
CA SER A 30 -8.12 -9.88 -4.69
C SER A 30 -6.72 -9.24 -4.64
N PHE A 31 -6.56 -8.10 -3.95
CA PHE A 31 -5.24 -7.50 -3.75
C PHE A 31 -4.37 -8.36 -2.81
N TYR A 32 -4.91 -8.83 -1.70
CA TYR A 32 -4.18 -9.71 -0.78
C TYR A 32 -3.82 -11.05 -1.44
N GLU A 33 -4.72 -11.64 -2.24
CA GLU A 33 -4.42 -12.84 -3.03
C GLU A 33 -3.21 -12.63 -3.95
N LYS A 34 -3.19 -11.51 -4.70
CA LYS A 34 -2.06 -11.16 -5.58
C LYS A 34 -0.74 -10.92 -4.81
N MET A 35 -0.82 -10.35 -3.62
CA MET A 35 0.37 -10.19 -2.77
C MET A 35 0.85 -11.56 -2.26
N TYR A 36 -0.07 -12.40 -1.82
CA TYR A 36 0.24 -13.74 -1.31
C TYR A 36 0.96 -14.61 -2.35
N GLU A 37 0.53 -14.57 -3.64
CA GLU A 37 1.20 -15.27 -4.75
C GLU A 37 2.70 -14.94 -4.88
N HIS A 38 3.12 -13.80 -4.34
CA HIS A 38 4.49 -13.31 -4.44
C HIS A 38 5.22 -13.24 -3.10
N CYS A 39 4.57 -13.54 -2.00
CA CYS A 39 5.16 -13.68 -0.68
C CYS A 39 5.79 -15.07 -0.50
N ASN A 40 6.73 -15.18 0.46
CA ASN A 40 7.23 -16.48 0.88
C ASN A 40 6.13 -17.22 1.65
N GLU A 41 5.93 -18.49 1.33
CA GLU A 41 4.89 -19.33 1.95
C GLU A 41 5.13 -19.56 3.44
N PHE A 42 6.40 -19.64 3.84
CA PHE A 42 6.79 -19.92 5.23
C PHE A 42 7.36 -18.68 5.91
N GLY A 43 7.14 -18.61 7.23
CA GLY A 43 7.61 -17.53 8.09
C GLY A 43 6.54 -16.48 8.39
N GLU A 44 6.93 -15.49 9.19
CA GLU A 44 6.03 -14.45 9.62
C GLU A 44 5.92 -13.33 8.59
N THR A 45 4.71 -12.80 8.44
CA THR A 45 4.41 -11.64 7.61
C THR A 45 4.07 -10.45 8.50
N LEU A 46 4.64 -9.27 8.22
CA LEU A 46 4.26 -8.01 8.85
C LEU A 46 3.42 -7.19 7.88
N GLU A 47 2.25 -6.74 8.30
CA GLU A 47 1.50 -5.70 7.58
C GLU A 47 1.73 -4.34 8.20
N ILE A 48 2.05 -3.35 7.36
CA ILE A 48 2.18 -1.94 7.72
C ILE A 48 0.94 -1.19 7.23
N GLY A 49 0.26 -0.46 8.12
CA GLY A 49 -0.99 0.24 7.79
C GLY A 49 -2.17 -0.72 7.69
N SER A 50 -2.32 -1.61 8.66
CA SER A 50 -3.28 -2.72 8.65
C SER A 50 -4.75 -2.31 8.74
N ALA A 51 -5.04 -1.10 9.20
CA ALA A 51 -6.37 -0.50 9.32
C ALA A 51 -7.46 -1.47 9.83
N SER A 52 -8.15 -2.17 8.93
CA SER A 52 -9.27 -3.08 9.24
C SER A 52 -8.87 -4.52 9.59
N GLY A 53 -7.59 -4.89 9.45
CA GLY A 53 -7.09 -6.24 9.69
C GLY A 53 -7.59 -7.30 8.70
N LYS A 54 -8.12 -6.90 7.54
CA LYS A 54 -8.71 -7.81 6.54
C LYS A 54 -7.71 -8.85 6.01
N SER A 55 -6.42 -8.54 6.01
CA SER A 55 -5.33 -9.43 5.57
C SER A 55 -5.25 -10.75 6.35
N ARG A 56 -5.76 -10.81 7.60
CA ARG A 56 -5.82 -12.06 8.38
C ARG A 56 -6.57 -13.18 7.67
N ASN A 57 -7.49 -12.84 6.77
CA ASN A 57 -8.23 -13.83 6.00
C ASN A 57 -7.37 -14.50 4.90
N SER A 58 -6.31 -13.82 4.46
CA SER A 58 -5.44 -14.28 3.36
C SER A 58 -4.09 -14.80 3.85
N PHE A 59 -3.61 -14.34 5.01
CA PHE A 59 -2.31 -14.70 5.57
C PHE A 59 -2.48 -15.38 6.94
N LYS A 60 -1.96 -16.58 7.10
CA LYS A 60 -2.09 -17.36 8.35
C LYS A 60 -1.20 -16.81 9.48
N ASN A 61 0.07 -16.49 9.16
CA ASN A 61 1.06 -16.02 10.12
C ASN A 61 1.34 -14.54 9.86
N ILE A 62 0.41 -13.66 10.25
CA ILE A 62 0.51 -12.23 10.01
C ILE A 62 0.45 -11.44 11.32
N PHE A 63 1.38 -10.50 11.45
CA PHE A 63 1.42 -9.51 12.52
C PHE A 63 1.00 -8.15 11.95
N LEU A 64 0.02 -7.53 12.56
CA LEU A 64 -0.62 -6.31 12.05
C LEU A 64 -0.12 -5.08 12.79
N SER A 65 0.36 -4.09 12.05
CA SER A 65 0.79 -2.82 12.62
C SER A 65 0.14 -1.62 11.93
N ASP A 66 -0.07 -0.59 12.69
CA ASP A 66 -0.56 0.70 12.19
C ASP A 66 0.10 1.84 12.97
N VAL A 67 0.16 3.04 12.40
CA VAL A 67 0.65 4.24 13.09
C VAL A 67 -0.40 4.82 14.05
N VAL A 68 -1.66 4.47 13.85
CA VAL A 68 -2.79 4.84 14.70
C VAL A 68 -3.34 3.59 15.37
N PHE A 69 -3.69 3.71 16.67
CA PHE A 69 -4.29 2.60 17.38
C PHE A 69 -5.60 2.13 16.75
N SER A 70 -5.67 0.83 16.45
CA SER A 70 -6.88 0.12 16.00
C SER A 70 -7.07 -1.15 16.81
N HIS A 71 -8.33 -1.53 17.07
CA HIS A 71 -8.64 -2.82 17.66
C HIS A 71 -8.31 -4.02 16.75
N HIS A 72 -7.99 -3.74 15.49
CA HIS A 72 -7.63 -4.75 14.50
C HIS A 72 -6.12 -4.94 14.36
N SER A 73 -5.29 -4.04 14.91
CA SER A 73 -3.82 -4.13 14.87
C SER A 73 -3.24 -4.77 16.13
N ASP A 74 -2.14 -5.49 15.98
CA ASP A 74 -1.41 -6.12 17.10
C ASP A 74 -0.49 -5.11 17.80
N THR A 75 -0.01 -4.10 17.06
CA THR A 75 0.87 -3.06 17.61
C THR A 75 0.67 -1.72 16.92
N VAL A 76 1.05 -0.66 17.63
CA VAL A 76 1.14 0.70 17.09
C VAL A 76 2.61 1.03 16.92
N CYS A 77 3.02 1.30 15.69
CA CYS A 77 4.39 1.71 15.41
C CYS A 77 4.48 2.60 14.16
N ASP A 78 5.50 3.45 14.15
CA ASP A 78 5.85 4.25 12.99
C ASP A 78 6.70 3.39 12.03
N ALA A 79 6.30 3.32 10.77
CA ALA A 79 7.03 2.59 9.73
C ALA A 79 8.47 3.08 9.52
N HIS A 80 8.79 4.30 9.94
CA HIS A 80 10.14 4.84 9.89
C HIS A 80 11.06 4.28 10.99
N PHE A 81 10.50 3.67 12.06
CA PHE A 81 11.21 3.14 13.24
C PHE A 81 10.53 1.89 13.74
N LEU A 82 10.75 0.76 13.06
CA LEU A 82 10.07 -0.49 13.37
C LEU A 82 10.67 -1.18 14.60
N PRO A 83 9.89 -1.47 15.66
CA PRO A 83 10.40 -2.00 16.94
C PRO A 83 10.65 -3.52 16.89
N PHE A 84 11.15 -4.01 15.77
CA PHE A 84 11.39 -5.43 15.55
C PHE A 84 12.89 -5.72 15.40
N LYS A 85 13.29 -6.95 15.73
CA LYS A 85 14.67 -7.42 15.56
C LYS A 85 15.04 -7.50 14.08
N ASN A 86 16.36 -7.47 13.81
CA ASN A 86 16.85 -7.72 12.45
C ASN A 86 16.46 -9.12 12.00
N LYS A 87 16.11 -9.26 10.70
CA LYS A 87 15.79 -10.55 10.08
C LYS A 87 14.66 -11.29 10.81
N ASN A 88 13.61 -10.59 11.21
CA ASN A 88 12.48 -11.15 11.94
C ASN A 88 11.36 -11.66 11.04
N PHE A 89 11.13 -11.02 9.89
CA PHE A 89 10.00 -11.31 9.01
C PHE A 89 10.45 -11.86 7.66
N SER A 90 9.72 -12.86 7.17
CA SER A 90 9.89 -13.40 5.81
C SER A 90 9.17 -12.55 4.78
N ASN A 91 8.12 -11.85 5.19
CA ASN A 91 7.39 -10.94 4.32
C ASN A 91 7.03 -9.64 5.05
N ILE A 92 6.96 -8.55 4.27
CA ILE A 92 6.31 -7.29 4.65
C ILE A 92 5.28 -6.98 3.59
N ILE A 93 4.06 -6.62 3.99
CA ILE A 93 3.02 -6.19 3.07
C ILE A 93 2.48 -4.82 3.47
N ALA A 94 2.05 -4.04 2.49
CA ALA A 94 1.31 -2.81 2.72
C ALA A 94 0.41 -2.48 1.52
N ILE A 95 -0.79 -1.99 1.78
CA ILE A 95 -1.71 -1.47 0.78
C ILE A 95 -2.05 -0.03 1.13
N ASP A 96 -1.89 0.88 0.16
CA ASP A 96 -2.22 2.30 0.32
C ASP A 96 -1.56 2.96 1.55
N THR A 97 -0.30 2.61 1.83
CA THR A 97 0.44 3.09 2.99
C THR A 97 1.71 3.85 2.62
N PHE A 98 2.45 3.36 1.60
CA PHE A 98 3.74 3.92 1.24
C PHE A 98 3.64 5.38 0.77
N HIS A 99 2.58 5.75 0.06
CA HIS A 99 2.37 7.12 -0.41
C HIS A 99 2.05 8.12 0.71
N HIS A 100 1.70 7.64 1.90
CA HIS A 100 1.54 8.45 3.11
C HIS A 100 2.85 8.64 3.88
N LEU A 101 3.94 7.97 3.54
CA LEU A 101 5.19 8.07 4.30
C LEU A 101 5.90 9.40 4.02
N GLN A 102 6.26 10.12 5.07
CA GLN A 102 7.03 11.36 4.98
C GLN A 102 8.45 11.10 4.48
N ASN A 103 9.06 10.01 4.93
CA ASN A 103 10.43 9.60 4.59
C ASN A 103 10.45 8.14 4.09
N PRO A 104 10.01 7.86 2.85
CA PRO A 104 9.95 6.49 2.31
C PRO A 104 11.31 5.80 2.30
N LEU A 105 12.41 6.56 2.20
CA LEU A 105 13.77 6.05 2.32
C LEU A 105 14.02 5.37 3.68
N MET A 106 13.54 5.97 4.78
CA MET A 106 13.70 5.41 6.13
C MET A 106 12.90 4.12 6.29
N PHE A 107 11.66 4.10 5.79
CA PHE A 107 10.86 2.88 5.78
C PHE A 107 11.55 1.73 5.03
N VAL A 108 12.07 1.98 3.82
CA VAL A 108 12.75 0.93 3.05
C VAL A 108 14.01 0.43 3.76
N LYS A 109 14.76 1.29 4.46
CA LYS A 109 15.88 0.87 5.32
C LYS A 109 15.43 -0.04 6.46
N GLU A 110 14.38 0.34 7.17
CA GLU A 110 13.82 -0.48 8.26
C GLU A 110 13.25 -1.81 7.73
N ALA A 111 12.51 -1.79 6.61
CA ALA A 111 12.03 -2.99 5.94
C ALA A 111 13.19 -3.92 5.54
N SER A 112 14.25 -3.36 4.95
CA SER A 112 15.46 -4.14 4.64
C SER A 112 16.10 -4.74 5.89
N ARG A 113 16.16 -3.99 7.00
CA ARG A 113 16.74 -4.45 8.26
C ARG A 113 15.98 -5.65 8.85
N ILE A 114 14.65 -5.55 8.92
CA ILE A 114 13.82 -6.57 9.57
C ILE A 114 13.48 -7.76 8.68
N LEU A 115 13.60 -7.64 7.35
CA LEU A 115 13.44 -8.77 6.43
C LEU A 115 14.59 -9.79 6.59
N THR A 116 14.24 -11.06 6.55
CA THR A 116 15.19 -12.17 6.40
C THR A 116 15.90 -12.10 5.05
N ASN A 117 17.01 -12.81 4.88
CA ASN A 117 17.63 -12.99 3.56
C ASN A 117 16.68 -13.80 2.66
N GLY A 118 16.41 -13.33 1.45
CA GLY A 118 15.37 -13.88 0.57
C GLY A 118 13.95 -13.46 0.98
N GLY A 119 13.80 -12.63 2.03
CA GLY A 119 12.52 -12.08 2.44
C GLY A 119 11.98 -11.08 1.43
N ARG A 120 10.66 -10.91 1.37
CA ARG A 120 9.97 -10.11 0.37
C ARG A 120 9.11 -9.01 0.96
N MET A 121 9.14 -7.86 0.32
CA MET A 121 8.21 -6.76 0.59
C MET A 121 7.29 -6.59 -0.60
N ALA A 122 5.98 -6.78 -0.41
CA ALA A 122 4.96 -6.60 -1.44
C ALA A 122 4.10 -5.38 -1.11
N LEU A 123 4.06 -4.42 -2.01
CA LEU A 123 3.35 -3.15 -1.84
C LEU A 123 2.31 -2.99 -2.96
N ILE A 124 1.07 -2.70 -2.59
CA ILE A 124 0.05 -2.24 -3.55
C ILE A 124 -0.21 -0.76 -3.29
N GLU A 125 0.11 0.07 -4.28
CA GLU A 125 0.14 1.52 -4.15
C GLU A 125 -0.45 2.23 -5.38
N PRO A 126 -0.83 3.50 -5.27
CA PRO A 126 -1.24 4.31 -6.41
C PRO A 126 -0.20 4.31 -7.52
N LEU A 127 -0.68 4.23 -8.76
CA LEU A 127 0.14 4.33 -9.96
C LEU A 127 -0.29 5.54 -10.79
N VAL A 128 0.66 6.39 -11.15
CA VAL A 128 0.39 7.51 -12.06
C VAL A 128 0.53 7.05 -13.51
N THR A 129 -0.60 7.06 -14.21
CA THR A 129 -0.76 6.88 -15.65
C THR A 129 -1.48 8.11 -16.23
N PRO A 130 -1.59 8.29 -17.55
CA PRO A 130 -2.29 9.44 -18.10
C PRO A 130 -3.73 9.63 -17.56
N ILE A 131 -4.52 8.56 -17.48
CA ILE A 131 -5.90 8.65 -16.98
C ILE A 131 -5.95 8.69 -15.45
N SER A 132 -5.12 7.91 -14.74
CA SER A 132 -5.13 7.95 -13.28
C SER A 132 -4.71 9.30 -12.73
N GLN A 133 -3.81 10.02 -13.40
CA GLN A 133 -3.41 11.38 -13.03
C GLN A 133 -4.61 12.34 -13.05
N ILE A 134 -5.49 12.22 -14.06
CA ILE A 134 -6.72 13.01 -14.14
C ILE A 134 -7.64 12.65 -12.97
N ILE A 135 -7.82 11.35 -12.73
CA ILE A 135 -8.68 10.87 -11.63
C ILE A 135 -8.16 11.37 -10.28
N TYR A 136 -6.86 11.23 -9.98
CA TYR A 136 -6.28 11.71 -8.73
C TYR A 136 -6.41 13.23 -8.60
N LYS A 137 -6.15 13.98 -9.67
CA LYS A 137 -6.22 15.44 -9.63
C LYS A 137 -7.63 15.97 -9.35
N PHE A 138 -8.69 15.32 -9.88
CA PHE A 138 -10.05 15.85 -9.80
C PHE A 138 -10.96 15.14 -8.78
N PHE A 139 -10.59 13.92 -8.37
CA PHE A 139 -11.41 13.08 -7.52
C PHE A 139 -10.69 12.58 -6.26
N HIS A 140 -9.50 13.05 -5.97
CA HIS A 140 -8.74 12.68 -4.77
C HIS A 140 -8.24 13.95 -4.05
N ASP A 141 -8.26 13.91 -2.73
CA ASP A 141 -7.89 15.08 -1.91
C ASP A 141 -6.37 15.16 -1.67
N GLU A 142 -5.63 14.09 -1.97
CA GLU A 142 -4.19 14.00 -1.79
C GLU A 142 -3.43 14.45 -3.04
N ASP A 143 -2.21 14.94 -2.84
CA ASP A 143 -1.32 15.31 -3.95
C ASP A 143 -1.02 14.12 -4.88
N CYS A 144 -0.67 14.42 -6.13
CA CYS A 144 -0.30 13.42 -7.14
C CYS A 144 0.97 13.82 -7.90
N SER A 145 1.92 14.45 -7.21
CA SER A 145 3.17 14.90 -7.84
C SER A 145 4.18 13.77 -7.95
N THR A 146 4.65 13.52 -9.18
CA THR A 146 5.78 12.63 -9.45
C THR A 146 7.10 13.38 -9.66
N ASN A 147 7.06 14.72 -9.66
CA ASN A 147 8.26 15.56 -9.79
C ASN A 147 8.82 15.92 -8.42
N ILE A 148 9.20 14.90 -7.68
CA ILE A 148 9.75 15.00 -6.32
C ILE A 148 11.06 14.23 -6.23
N ASN A 149 11.87 14.54 -5.21
CA ASN A 149 13.00 13.69 -4.82
C ASN A 149 12.58 12.74 -3.69
N PRO A 150 12.17 11.50 -3.99
CA PRO A 150 11.64 10.58 -2.99
C PRO A 150 12.72 10.01 -2.04
N PHE A 151 13.99 10.33 -2.28
CA PHE A 151 15.14 9.92 -1.45
C PHE A 151 15.66 11.04 -0.53
N GLN A 152 15.00 12.18 -0.52
CA GLN A 152 15.28 13.24 0.42
C GLN A 152 14.72 12.86 1.79
N ILE A 153 15.50 13.08 2.84
CA ILE A 153 15.03 12.96 4.23
C ILE A 153 14.54 14.34 4.65
N ASN A 154 13.27 14.40 5.01
CA ASN A 154 12.63 15.63 5.50
C ASN A 154 12.63 15.61 7.03
N ALA A 155 12.73 16.80 7.64
CA ALA A 155 12.53 16.95 9.07
C ALA A 155 11.12 16.47 9.47
N PRO A 156 10.94 15.85 10.64
CA PRO A 156 9.63 15.42 11.11
C PRO A 156 8.64 16.60 11.16
N ASP A 157 7.52 16.47 10.46
CA ASP A 157 6.44 17.45 10.52
C ASP A 157 5.36 16.98 11.50
N GLN A 158 5.34 17.58 12.68
CA GLN A 158 4.36 17.28 13.73
C GLN A 158 2.92 17.68 13.37
N LYS A 159 2.73 18.52 12.36
CA LYS A 159 1.39 18.95 11.91
C LYS A 159 0.78 17.96 10.94
N ARG A 160 1.59 17.10 10.33
CA ARG A 160 1.17 16.14 9.34
C ARG A 160 0.14 15.15 9.89
N ASN A 161 -0.88 14.86 9.08
CA ASN A 161 -1.85 13.80 9.34
C ASN A 161 -1.46 12.54 8.54
N PRO A 162 -1.00 11.46 9.18
CA PRO A 162 -0.55 10.25 8.48
C PRO A 162 -1.64 9.53 7.70
N LEU A 163 -2.92 9.87 7.93
CA LEU A 163 -4.06 9.26 7.24
C LEU A 163 -4.57 10.07 6.04
N LYS A 164 -4.08 11.31 5.84
CA LYS A 164 -4.57 12.23 4.80
C LYS A 164 -3.47 12.86 3.96
N ASP A 165 -2.33 13.17 4.59
CA ASP A 165 -1.28 13.93 3.91
C ASP A 165 -0.40 12.98 3.10
N GLY A 166 -1.00 12.39 2.06
CA GLY A 166 -0.35 11.49 1.11
C GLY A 166 0.08 12.18 -0.18
N ASN A 167 0.90 11.49 -0.96
CA ASN A 167 1.19 11.86 -2.34
C ASN A 167 1.06 10.61 -3.23
N ASN A 168 -0.04 10.50 -3.95
CA ASN A 168 -0.33 9.38 -4.86
C ASN A 168 0.74 9.22 -5.97
N GLY A 169 1.53 10.26 -6.24
CA GLY A 169 2.66 10.21 -7.19
C GLY A 169 3.95 9.63 -6.60
N LEU A 170 4.09 9.57 -5.27
CA LEU A 170 5.30 9.13 -4.59
C LEU A 170 5.74 7.71 -4.98
N PRO A 171 4.86 6.67 -5.01
CA PRO A 171 5.28 5.33 -5.39
C PRO A 171 5.79 5.25 -6.84
N THR A 172 5.14 5.98 -7.76
CA THR A 172 5.58 6.08 -9.16
C THR A 172 6.96 6.75 -9.26
N ALA A 173 7.18 7.83 -8.51
CA ALA A 173 8.48 8.51 -8.47
C ALA A 173 9.57 7.59 -7.91
N PHE A 174 9.28 6.88 -6.83
CA PHE A 174 10.24 6.04 -6.10
C PHE A 174 10.64 4.79 -6.88
N PHE A 175 9.66 4.01 -7.32
CA PHE A 175 9.90 2.67 -7.88
C PHE A 175 10.06 2.64 -9.40
N LEU A 176 9.54 3.65 -10.12
CA LEU A 176 9.59 3.66 -11.59
C LEU A 176 10.51 4.76 -12.13
N LYS A 177 10.25 6.04 -11.80
CA LYS A 177 11.03 7.13 -12.35
C LYS A 177 12.46 7.19 -11.81
N LYS A 178 12.68 6.84 -10.55
CA LYS A 178 13.98 6.85 -9.88
C LYS A 178 14.51 5.45 -9.55
N LYS A 179 14.15 4.46 -10.37
CA LYS A 179 14.53 3.05 -10.18
C LYS A 179 16.03 2.84 -10.03
N ASP A 180 16.84 3.54 -10.83
CA ASP A 180 18.31 3.42 -10.76
C ASP A 180 18.86 3.97 -9.45
N SER A 181 18.28 5.07 -8.96
CA SER A 181 18.62 5.63 -7.65
C SER A 181 18.21 4.69 -6.50
N PHE A 182 17.09 3.99 -6.64
CA PHE A 182 16.69 2.95 -5.71
C PHE A 182 17.75 1.84 -5.63
N HIS A 183 18.16 1.27 -6.76
CA HIS A 183 19.16 0.20 -6.79
C HIS A 183 20.54 0.64 -6.30
N LYS A 184 20.92 1.90 -6.52
CA LYS A 184 22.16 2.47 -5.95
C LYS A 184 22.11 2.60 -4.44
N LYS A 185 20.96 2.99 -3.87
CA LYS A 185 20.80 3.20 -2.43
C LYS A 185 20.58 1.90 -1.66
N PHE A 186 20.01 0.90 -2.31
CA PHE A 186 19.66 -0.40 -1.74
C PHE A 186 20.18 -1.53 -2.62
N PRO A 187 21.51 -1.72 -2.71
CA PRO A 187 22.09 -2.79 -3.54
C PRO A 187 21.69 -4.19 -3.10
N GLU A 188 21.31 -4.34 -1.82
CA GLU A 188 20.80 -5.58 -1.23
C GLU A 188 19.33 -5.87 -1.59
N LEU A 189 18.61 -4.90 -2.15
CA LEU A 189 17.21 -5.04 -2.53
C LEU A 189 17.05 -5.13 -4.05
N LYS A 190 16.18 -6.03 -4.51
CA LYS A 190 15.87 -6.21 -5.94
C LYS A 190 14.36 -6.13 -6.16
N ILE A 191 13.89 -5.27 -7.06
CA ILE A 191 12.51 -5.31 -7.53
C ILE A 191 12.37 -6.56 -8.42
N VAL A 192 11.64 -7.58 -7.94
CA VAL A 192 11.45 -8.87 -8.62
C VAL A 192 10.13 -8.94 -9.38
N LYS A 193 9.15 -8.11 -9.02
CA LYS A 193 7.86 -8.01 -9.71
C LYS A 193 7.39 -6.58 -9.77
N PHE A 194 6.83 -6.21 -10.91
CA PHE A 194 6.00 -5.03 -11.11
C PHE A 194 4.77 -5.45 -11.90
N GLN A 195 3.59 -5.12 -11.39
CA GLN A 195 2.32 -5.43 -12.04
C GLN A 195 1.37 -4.24 -11.94
N ARG A 196 0.74 -3.86 -13.05
CA ARG A 196 -0.34 -2.89 -13.05
C ARG A 196 -1.62 -3.53 -12.58
N LEU A 197 -2.40 -2.79 -11.80
CA LEU A 197 -3.66 -3.24 -11.21
C LEU A 197 -4.71 -2.14 -11.36
N SER A 198 -5.97 -2.57 -11.28
CA SER A 198 -7.12 -1.68 -11.13
C SER A 198 -7.31 -0.71 -12.29
N LEU A 199 -8.31 -0.97 -13.12
CA LEU A 199 -8.74 -0.07 -14.19
C LEU A 199 -9.99 0.71 -13.76
N PHE A 200 -11.11 0.01 -13.51
CA PHE A 200 -12.42 0.60 -13.23
C PHE A 200 -13.15 -0.03 -12.04
N VAL A 201 -12.86 -1.28 -11.67
CA VAL A 201 -13.61 -1.97 -10.60
C VAL A 201 -13.41 -1.27 -9.26
N TYR A 202 -12.15 -0.99 -8.87
CA TYR A 202 -11.85 -0.29 -7.63
C TYR A 202 -12.47 1.12 -7.55
N PRO A 203 -12.27 2.02 -8.54
CA PRO A 203 -12.85 3.36 -8.45
C PRO A 203 -14.38 3.34 -8.42
N LEU A 204 -15.05 2.40 -9.07
CA LEU A 204 -16.50 2.25 -8.99
C LEU A 204 -17.01 1.81 -7.61
N THR A 205 -16.17 1.24 -6.76
CA THR A 205 -16.52 1.01 -5.34
C THR A 205 -16.60 2.31 -4.54
N GLY A 206 -16.06 3.42 -5.05
CA GLY A 206 -15.92 4.68 -4.34
C GLY A 206 -14.84 4.68 -3.27
N GLY A 207 -14.02 3.62 -3.16
CA GLY A 207 -13.01 3.50 -2.12
C GLY A 207 -13.59 3.72 -0.73
N TYR A 208 -12.95 4.58 0.07
CA TYR A 208 -13.39 4.94 1.42
C TYR A 208 -14.45 6.05 1.49
N ARG A 209 -15.05 6.46 0.35
CA ARG A 209 -16.17 7.42 0.30
C ARG A 209 -17.50 6.72 0.60
N ASN A 210 -18.55 7.47 0.93
CA ASN A 210 -19.85 6.90 1.33
C ASN A 210 -20.72 6.36 0.19
N TRP A 211 -20.23 6.38 -1.05
CA TRP A 211 -20.95 5.86 -2.22
C TRP A 211 -20.28 4.60 -2.79
N CYS A 212 -21.05 3.77 -3.49
CA CYS A 212 -20.58 2.58 -4.20
C CYS A 212 -21.49 2.34 -5.41
N LEU A 213 -20.92 2.41 -6.60
CA LEU A 213 -21.62 2.11 -7.87
C LEU A 213 -21.39 0.66 -8.32
N MET A 214 -20.51 -0.07 -7.62
CA MET A 214 -20.15 -1.44 -7.96
C MET A 214 -21.01 -2.45 -7.19
N PRO A 215 -21.89 -3.22 -7.88
CA PRO A 215 -22.61 -4.32 -7.24
C PRO A 215 -21.65 -5.41 -6.79
N SER A 216 -21.73 -5.82 -5.52
CA SER A 216 -20.80 -6.78 -4.93
C SER A 216 -20.77 -8.14 -5.67
N LEU A 217 -21.90 -8.59 -6.20
CA LEU A 217 -22.02 -9.84 -6.96
C LEU A 217 -21.21 -9.82 -8.28
N LEU A 218 -21.03 -8.64 -8.87
CA LEU A 218 -20.33 -8.49 -10.17
C LEU A 218 -18.82 -8.32 -10.00
N VAL A 219 -18.32 -8.02 -8.80
CA VAL A 219 -16.89 -7.71 -8.56
C VAL A 219 -15.99 -8.81 -9.10
N LYS A 220 -16.21 -10.06 -8.72
CA LYS A 220 -15.33 -11.18 -9.10
C LYS A 220 -15.29 -11.38 -10.63
N SER A 221 -16.42 -11.25 -11.31
CA SER A 221 -16.51 -11.37 -12.77
C SER A 221 -15.84 -10.19 -13.47
N LEU A 222 -16.08 -8.97 -12.99
CA LEU A 222 -15.50 -7.76 -13.56
C LEU A 222 -14.00 -7.66 -13.30
N LEU A 223 -13.49 -8.17 -12.18
CA LEU A 223 -12.04 -8.29 -11.93
C LEU A 223 -11.36 -9.24 -12.93
N LYS A 224 -12.04 -10.32 -13.37
CA LYS A 224 -11.52 -11.20 -14.45
C LYS A 224 -11.42 -10.45 -15.78
N VAL A 225 -12.46 -9.69 -16.13
CA VAL A 225 -12.47 -8.83 -17.33
C VAL A 225 -11.37 -7.77 -17.23
N GLU A 226 -11.25 -7.10 -16.10
CA GLU A 226 -10.23 -6.10 -15.85
C GLU A 226 -8.82 -6.68 -15.97
N ASN A 227 -8.56 -7.86 -15.40
CA ASN A 227 -7.28 -8.54 -15.50
C ASN A 227 -6.94 -8.93 -16.96
N PHE A 228 -7.93 -9.30 -17.77
CA PHE A 228 -7.76 -9.55 -19.20
C PHE A 228 -7.41 -8.26 -19.98
N LEU A 229 -8.01 -7.14 -19.62
CA LEU A 229 -7.77 -5.85 -20.26
C LEU A 229 -6.49 -5.14 -19.81
N LEU A 230 -5.97 -5.46 -18.62
CA LEU A 230 -4.79 -4.79 -18.04
C LEU A 230 -3.53 -4.81 -18.93
N PRO A 231 -3.17 -5.89 -19.66
CA PRO A 231 -2.02 -5.88 -20.57
C PRO A 231 -2.13 -4.81 -21.65
N LEU A 232 -3.35 -4.57 -22.16
CA LEU A 232 -3.63 -3.61 -23.22
C LEU A 232 -3.78 -2.18 -22.68
N LEU A 233 -4.64 -1.99 -21.68
CA LEU A 233 -5.06 -0.68 -21.18
C LEU A 233 -4.26 -0.18 -19.99
N GLY A 234 -3.54 -1.06 -19.29
CA GLY A 234 -2.91 -0.72 -18.02
C GLY A 234 -1.84 0.38 -18.11
N ARG A 235 -1.16 0.55 -19.26
CA ARG A 235 -0.22 1.66 -19.44
C ARG A 235 -0.91 3.02 -19.49
N LEU A 236 -2.16 3.04 -19.96
CA LEU A 236 -2.93 4.26 -20.13
C LEU A 236 -3.75 4.61 -18.90
N MET A 237 -4.32 3.61 -18.19
CA MET A 237 -5.36 3.88 -17.21
C MET A 237 -5.31 3.06 -15.91
N ALA A 238 -4.28 2.24 -15.68
CA ALA A 238 -4.16 1.57 -14.39
C ALA A 238 -3.99 2.57 -13.25
N LEU A 239 -4.77 2.38 -12.18
CA LEU A 239 -4.76 3.25 -11.01
C LEU A 239 -3.81 2.75 -9.92
N ARG A 240 -3.43 1.46 -9.94
CA ARG A 240 -2.60 0.87 -8.90
C ARG A 240 -1.49 0.03 -9.49
N MET A 241 -0.48 -0.22 -8.68
CA MET A 241 0.60 -1.15 -8.98
C MET A 241 0.87 -2.06 -7.80
N LEU A 242 1.25 -3.30 -8.10
CA LEU A 242 1.94 -4.17 -7.18
C LEU A 242 3.43 -4.09 -7.48
N VAL A 243 4.22 -3.80 -6.46
CA VAL A 243 5.68 -3.87 -6.50
C VAL A 243 6.14 -4.89 -5.46
N VAL A 244 6.92 -5.88 -5.90
CA VAL A 244 7.53 -6.86 -4.99
C VAL A 244 9.03 -6.67 -5.01
N ILE A 245 9.60 -6.51 -3.82
CA ILE A 245 11.01 -6.28 -3.59
C ILE A 245 11.54 -7.43 -2.75
N GLU A 246 12.61 -8.05 -3.21
CA GLU A 246 13.27 -9.17 -2.51
C GLU A 246 14.61 -8.71 -1.94
N LYS A 247 14.88 -9.07 -0.70
CA LYS A 247 16.19 -8.90 -0.08
C LYS A 247 17.10 -10.04 -0.52
N ARG A 248 18.21 -9.68 -1.17
CA ARG A 248 19.21 -10.65 -1.62
C ARG A 248 19.77 -11.44 -0.44
N LYS A 249 20.22 -12.66 -0.74
CA LYS A 249 20.89 -13.55 0.23
C LYS A 249 22.28 -13.03 0.59
#